data_de50ee5c338cba694178662762651831
#
_entry.id   de50ee5c338cba694178662762651831
#
_cell.length_a   1.000
_cell.length_b   1.000
_cell.length_c   1.000
_cell.angle_alpha   90.00
_cell.angle_beta   90.00
_cell.angle_gamma   90.00
#
_symmetry.space_group_name_H-M   'P 1'
#
loop_
_entity.id
_entity.type
_entity.pdbx_description
1 polymer ?
#
loop_
_entity_poly.entity_id
_entity_poly.type
_entity_poly.pdbx_seq_one_letter_code
_entity_poly.pdbx_strand_id
1 'polypeptide(L)'
;MIETVTKGIGVITATMALIGGGYTLYDRLGIEDPILTWAPEHFSVTDGPVNSEFKVKVAREKHRDDCTVEDFVVDIRDSDLIVHPVIPSISKFMGPATDRVDTFAYKISIEANHQHKVAPGLATLIAYIHYDCPEGKTIVNYPDHDNLRFTIIGG
;
A
#
# COMPACT_ATOMS: atom_id res chain seq x y z
N MET A 1 -29.24 9.56 48.10
CA MET A 1 -28.89 10.70 47.20
C MET A 1 -27.36 10.86 47.06
N ILE A 2 -26.58 10.80 48.15
CA ILE A 2 -25.10 10.91 48.12
C ILE A 2 -24.43 9.74 47.39
N GLU A 3 -24.91 8.52 47.58
CA GLU A 3 -24.39 7.32 46.92
C GLU A 3 -24.53 7.34 45.38
N THR A 4 -25.62 7.90 44.90
CA THR A 4 -25.90 7.99 43.44
C THR A 4 -24.97 9.01 42.76
N VAL A 5 -24.65 10.11 43.44
CA VAL A 5 -23.72 11.12 42.93
C VAL A 5 -22.31 10.60 42.91
N THR A 6 -21.89 9.84 43.90
CA THR A 6 -20.54 9.25 43.99
C THR A 6 -20.34 8.23 42.87
N LYS A 7 -21.34 7.40 42.57
CA LYS A 7 -21.29 6.46 41.43
C LYS A 7 -21.21 7.17 40.05
N GLY A 8 -21.94 8.27 39.92
CA GLY A 8 -21.92 9.06 38.67
C GLY A 8 -20.56 9.71 38.42
N ILE A 9 -19.94 10.27 39.45
CA ILE A 9 -18.62 10.88 39.36
C ILE A 9 -17.55 9.80 39.08
N GLY A 10 -17.66 8.63 39.67
CA GLY A 10 -16.74 7.51 39.42
C GLY A 10 -16.76 7.03 37.96
N VAL A 11 -17.95 6.98 37.35
CA VAL A 11 -18.11 6.58 35.94
C VAL A 11 -17.49 7.61 35.00
N ILE A 12 -17.73 8.90 35.24
CA ILE A 12 -17.16 9.98 34.41
C ILE A 12 -15.63 9.98 34.51
N THR A 13 -15.10 9.82 35.72
CA THR A 13 -13.65 9.79 35.93
C THR A 13 -13.01 8.57 35.27
N ALA A 14 -13.66 7.41 35.30
CA ALA A 14 -13.17 6.20 34.67
C ALA A 14 -13.19 6.33 33.12
N THR A 15 -14.21 6.97 32.56
CA THR A 15 -14.30 7.20 31.12
C THR A 15 -13.22 8.18 30.64
N MET A 16 -12.95 9.24 31.35
CA MET A 16 -11.87 10.18 31.04
C MET A 16 -10.48 9.52 31.17
N ALA A 17 -10.28 8.67 32.16
CA ALA A 17 -9.03 7.94 32.34
C ALA A 17 -8.77 6.94 31.18
N LEU A 18 -9.81 6.31 30.66
CA LEU A 18 -9.70 5.41 29.51
C LEU A 18 -9.31 6.16 28.22
N ILE A 19 -9.88 7.33 27.98
CA ILE A 19 -9.54 8.17 26.83
C ILE A 19 -8.10 8.69 26.96
N GLY A 20 -7.75 9.30 28.08
CA GLY A 20 -6.41 9.81 28.34
C GLY A 20 -5.35 8.71 28.41
N GLY A 21 -5.68 7.54 29.00
CA GLY A 21 -4.80 6.38 29.04
C GLY A 21 -4.56 5.75 27.68
N GLY A 22 -5.53 5.80 26.77
CA GLY A 22 -5.37 5.33 25.40
C GLY A 22 -4.35 6.14 24.61
N TYR A 23 -4.39 7.45 24.70
CA TYR A 23 -3.41 8.33 24.05
C TYR A 23 -2.00 8.17 24.60
N THR A 24 -1.84 8.09 25.92
CA THR A 24 -0.52 7.88 26.55
C THR A 24 0.05 6.49 26.28
N LEU A 25 -0.79 5.47 26.12
CA LEU A 25 -0.34 4.14 25.75
C LEU A 25 0.13 4.10 24.29
N TYR A 26 -0.56 4.79 23.40
CA TYR A 26 -0.18 4.95 21.99
C TYR A 26 1.20 5.59 21.85
N ASP A 27 1.46 6.70 22.55
CA ASP A 27 2.76 7.35 22.60
C ASP A 27 3.86 6.48 23.22
N ARG A 28 3.52 5.68 24.24
CA ARG A 28 4.49 4.82 24.94
C ARG A 28 4.82 3.54 24.20
N LEU A 29 3.94 3.03 23.35
CA LEU A 29 4.19 1.85 22.53
C LEU A 29 5.08 2.16 21.32
N GLY A 30 5.44 3.44 21.09
CA GLY A 30 6.30 3.84 19.99
C GLY A 30 5.71 3.43 18.64
N ILE A 31 4.38 3.49 18.50
CA ILE A 31 3.72 3.30 17.21
C ILE A 31 4.11 4.50 16.38
N GLU A 32 5.10 4.29 15.55
CA GLU A 32 5.59 5.33 14.65
C GLU A 32 4.55 5.60 13.54
N ASP A 33 4.60 6.81 12.99
CA ASP A 33 3.76 7.17 11.86
C ASP A 33 3.97 6.16 10.71
N PRO A 34 2.93 5.86 9.94
CA PRO A 34 3.07 5.01 8.78
C PRO A 34 4.10 5.61 7.81
N ILE A 35 4.85 4.78 7.10
CA ILE A 35 5.82 5.25 6.11
C ILE A 35 5.13 6.07 5.04
N LEU A 36 3.98 5.59 4.59
CA LEU A 36 3.15 6.23 3.58
C LEU A 36 1.68 5.86 3.75
N THR A 37 0.81 6.68 3.18
CA THR A 37 -0.63 6.40 3.01
C THR A 37 -0.94 6.40 1.53
N TRP A 38 -1.56 5.33 1.04
CA TRP A 38 -1.98 5.23 -0.35
C TRP A 38 -3.22 6.08 -0.64
N ALA A 39 -3.29 6.62 -1.86
CA ALA A 39 -4.46 7.29 -2.42
C ALA A 39 -5.00 6.47 -3.61
N PRO A 40 -5.72 5.34 -3.35
CA PRO A 40 -6.11 4.38 -4.38
C PRO A 40 -7.04 4.95 -5.44
N GLU A 41 -7.76 6.02 -5.14
CA GLU A 41 -8.63 6.73 -6.09
C GLU A 41 -7.87 7.31 -7.29
N HIS A 42 -6.56 7.47 -7.16
CA HIS A 42 -5.68 7.95 -8.22
C HIS A 42 -4.87 6.83 -8.89
N PHE A 43 -5.12 5.58 -8.55
CA PHE A 43 -4.46 4.44 -9.19
C PHE A 43 -5.04 4.18 -10.57
N SER A 44 -4.22 3.69 -11.48
CA SER A 44 -4.66 3.17 -12.77
C SER A 44 -3.64 2.23 -13.38
N VAL A 45 -4.13 1.26 -14.14
CA VAL A 45 -3.31 0.39 -14.98
C VAL A 45 -3.95 0.36 -16.36
N THR A 46 -3.15 0.51 -17.42
CA THR A 46 -3.68 0.48 -18.79
C THR A 46 -3.93 -0.94 -19.24
N ASP A 47 -4.95 -1.14 -20.08
CA ASP A 47 -5.18 -2.39 -20.79
C ASP A 47 -4.20 -2.54 -21.97
N GLY A 48 -3.97 -3.76 -22.42
CA GLY A 48 -3.12 -4.00 -23.57
C GLY A 48 -2.87 -5.48 -23.85
N PRO A 49 -2.25 -5.81 -24.99
CA PRO A 49 -1.85 -7.16 -25.30
C PRO A 49 -0.71 -7.65 -24.39
N VAL A 50 -0.61 -8.97 -24.21
CA VAL A 50 0.36 -9.62 -23.33
C VAL A 50 1.83 -9.23 -23.59
N ASN A 51 2.16 -8.91 -24.84
CA ASN A 51 3.49 -8.52 -25.30
C ASN A 51 3.75 -7.01 -25.26
N SER A 52 2.82 -6.23 -24.71
CA SER A 52 2.97 -4.77 -24.59
C SER A 52 3.50 -4.36 -23.20
N GLU A 53 3.82 -3.09 -23.08
CA GLU A 53 4.05 -2.45 -21.80
C GLU A 53 2.72 -1.91 -21.24
N PHE A 54 2.45 -2.18 -19.97
CA PHE A 54 1.31 -1.61 -19.27
C PHE A 54 1.79 -0.41 -18.44
N LYS A 55 1.08 0.69 -18.54
CA LYS A 55 1.37 1.89 -17.75
C LYS A 55 0.65 1.80 -16.41
N VAL A 56 1.41 1.91 -15.33
CA VAL A 56 0.91 1.91 -13.96
C VAL A 56 1.04 3.31 -13.40
N LYS A 57 -0.02 3.80 -12.77
CA LYS A 57 -0.04 5.04 -12.03
C LYS A 57 -0.52 4.76 -10.61
N VAL A 58 0.25 5.20 -9.63
CA VAL A 58 -0.08 5.09 -8.21
C VAL A 58 0.16 6.42 -7.53
N ALA A 59 -0.54 6.65 -6.43
CA ALA A 59 -0.42 7.89 -5.67
C ALA A 59 -0.33 7.59 -4.19
N ARG A 60 0.49 8.37 -3.50
CA ARG A 60 0.73 8.24 -2.07
C ARG A 60 1.03 9.58 -1.42
N GLU A 61 0.80 9.65 -0.13
CA GLU A 61 1.39 10.64 0.75
C GLU A 61 2.46 9.95 1.59
N LYS A 62 3.70 10.40 1.48
CA LYS A 62 4.82 9.84 2.25
C LYS A 62 5.02 10.67 3.51
N HIS A 63 5.07 10.00 4.65
CA HIS A 63 5.15 10.64 5.98
C HIS A 63 6.53 10.59 6.60
N ARG A 64 7.37 9.62 6.20
CA ARG A 64 8.69 9.38 6.80
C ARG A 64 9.79 9.34 5.76
N ASP A 65 10.96 9.89 6.09
CA ASP A 65 12.17 9.87 5.26
C ASP A 65 13.29 8.99 5.83
N ASP A 66 13.10 8.44 7.04
CA ASP A 66 14.10 7.65 7.75
C ASP A 66 14.13 6.17 7.35
N CYS A 67 13.21 5.74 6.49
CA CYS A 67 13.16 4.39 5.92
C CYS A 67 13.76 4.37 4.51
N THR A 68 14.60 3.37 4.24
CA THR A 68 15.20 3.14 2.91
C THR A 68 14.46 2.03 2.16
N VAL A 69 14.21 2.20 0.88
CA VAL A 69 13.67 1.14 0.03
C VAL A 69 14.77 0.13 -0.27
N GLU A 70 14.59 -1.11 0.18
CA GLU A 70 15.49 -2.22 -0.15
C GLU A 70 15.12 -2.87 -1.48
N ASP A 71 13.82 -3.12 -1.67
CA ASP A 71 13.34 -3.84 -2.84
C ASP A 71 11.92 -3.40 -3.20
N PHE A 72 11.59 -3.48 -4.48
CA PHE A 72 10.26 -3.22 -5.01
C PHE A 72 9.88 -4.38 -5.93
N VAL A 73 8.87 -5.11 -5.54
CA VAL A 73 8.39 -6.30 -6.25
C VAL A 73 7.03 -6.04 -6.84
N VAL A 74 6.86 -6.38 -8.11
CA VAL A 74 5.60 -6.26 -8.84
C VAL A 74 5.28 -7.59 -9.49
N ASP A 75 4.08 -8.06 -9.25
CA ASP A 75 3.50 -9.24 -9.87
C ASP A 75 2.13 -8.91 -10.46
N ILE A 76 1.64 -9.74 -11.33
CA ILE A 76 0.25 -9.72 -11.78
C ILE A 76 -0.42 -11.04 -11.46
N ARG A 77 -1.68 -10.98 -11.10
CA ARG A 77 -2.54 -12.17 -11.02
C ARG A 77 -3.46 -12.15 -12.22
N ASP A 78 -3.36 -13.14 -13.07
CA ASP A 78 -4.15 -13.25 -14.30
C ASP A 78 -5.60 -13.71 -14.05
N SER A 79 -6.37 -13.87 -15.13
CA SER A 79 -7.79 -14.29 -15.06
C SER A 79 -7.98 -15.70 -14.54
N ASP A 80 -6.97 -16.56 -14.59
CA ASP A 80 -6.96 -17.91 -14.00
C ASP A 80 -6.47 -17.90 -12.55
N LEU A 81 -6.27 -16.72 -11.97
CA LEU A 81 -5.77 -16.50 -10.60
C LEU A 81 -4.32 -16.95 -10.38
N ILE A 82 -3.55 -17.11 -11.45
CA ILE A 82 -2.14 -17.45 -11.38
C ILE A 82 -1.32 -16.17 -11.26
N VAL A 83 -0.36 -16.17 -10.35
CA VAL A 83 0.55 -15.04 -10.15
C VAL A 83 1.77 -15.20 -11.05
N HIS A 84 2.08 -14.14 -11.78
CA HIS A 84 3.23 -14.06 -12.67
C HIS A 84 4.12 -12.87 -12.30
N PRO A 85 5.45 -13.06 -12.25
CA PRO A 85 6.37 -11.95 -12.08
C PRO A 85 6.34 -11.05 -13.34
N VAL A 86 6.49 -9.76 -13.12
CA VAL A 86 6.64 -8.77 -14.19
C VAL A 86 7.87 -7.91 -13.97
N ILE A 87 8.34 -7.24 -15.01
CA ILE A 87 9.50 -6.36 -14.94
C ILE A 87 9.00 -4.92 -14.86
N PRO A 88 9.18 -4.24 -13.71
CA PRO A 88 8.91 -2.82 -13.62
C PRO A 88 10.03 -2.00 -14.26
N SER A 89 9.69 -0.86 -14.86
CA SER A 89 10.65 0.07 -15.42
C SER A 89 11.44 0.87 -14.37
N ILE A 90 11.03 0.77 -13.11
CA ILE A 90 11.71 1.36 -11.95
C ILE A 90 12.03 0.27 -10.95
N SER A 91 13.18 0.39 -10.29
CA SER A 91 13.62 -0.57 -9.27
C SER A 91 13.30 -0.12 -7.83
N LYS A 92 13.09 1.17 -7.62
CA LYS A 92 12.84 1.73 -6.30
C LYS A 92 11.96 2.98 -6.38
N PHE A 93 11.04 3.09 -5.43
CA PHE A 93 10.32 4.33 -5.20
C PHE A 93 11.16 5.25 -4.32
N MET A 94 11.69 6.29 -4.89
CA MET A 94 12.46 7.29 -4.18
C MET A 94 11.75 8.65 -4.25
N GLY A 95 11.79 9.36 -3.17
CA GLY A 95 11.24 10.71 -3.07
C GLY A 95 11.07 11.12 -1.61
N PRO A 96 11.20 12.42 -1.31
CA PRO A 96 11.06 12.93 0.05
C PRO A 96 9.62 12.74 0.57
N ALA A 97 9.47 12.80 1.89
CA ALA A 97 8.16 12.99 2.50
C ALA A 97 7.58 14.34 2.08
N THR A 98 6.30 14.35 1.80
CA THR A 98 5.59 15.55 1.35
C THR A 98 4.29 15.69 2.13
N ASP A 99 3.80 16.92 2.27
CA ASP A 99 2.51 17.20 2.92
C ASP A 99 1.32 17.02 1.97
N ARG A 100 1.52 16.32 0.85
CA ARG A 100 0.53 16.14 -0.20
C ARG A 100 0.64 14.78 -0.88
N VAL A 101 -0.42 14.42 -1.59
CA VAL A 101 -0.45 13.22 -2.42
C VAL A 101 0.42 13.44 -3.67
N ASP A 102 1.43 12.61 -3.81
CA ASP A 102 2.28 12.54 -4.99
C ASP A 102 1.90 11.35 -5.86
N THR A 103 1.93 11.55 -7.17
CA THR A 103 1.64 10.53 -8.16
C THR A 103 2.92 10.02 -8.80
N PHE A 104 3.02 8.70 -8.94
CA PHE A 104 4.11 8.03 -9.64
C PHE A 104 3.56 7.24 -10.82
N ALA A 105 4.30 7.29 -11.92
CA ALA A 105 3.99 6.48 -13.10
C ALA A 105 5.21 5.63 -13.45
N TYR A 106 4.97 4.38 -13.77
CA TYR A 106 5.98 3.45 -14.30
C TYR A 106 5.32 2.47 -15.26
N LYS A 107 6.13 1.68 -15.93
CA LYS A 107 5.65 0.67 -16.86
C LYS A 107 6.01 -0.71 -16.32
N ILE A 108 5.19 -1.70 -16.65
CA ILE A 108 5.48 -3.11 -16.41
C ILE A 108 5.41 -3.86 -17.72
N SER A 109 6.22 -4.89 -17.84
CA SER A 109 6.21 -5.81 -18.97
C SER A 109 6.31 -7.26 -18.49
N ILE A 110 5.70 -8.16 -19.26
CA ILE A 110 5.79 -9.59 -19.00
C ILE A 110 6.95 -10.13 -19.82
N GLU A 111 7.87 -10.88 -19.19
CA GLU A 111 8.99 -11.50 -19.90
C GLU A 111 8.50 -12.36 -21.05
N ALA A 112 9.22 -12.30 -22.18
CA ALA A 112 8.83 -13.00 -23.41
C ALA A 112 8.61 -14.50 -23.22
N ASN A 113 9.43 -15.14 -22.39
CA ASN A 113 9.34 -16.56 -22.05
C ASN A 113 8.18 -16.91 -21.10
N HIS A 114 7.53 -15.92 -20.49
CA HIS A 114 6.37 -16.08 -19.62
C HIS A 114 5.03 -15.69 -20.29
N GLN A 115 5.07 -14.93 -21.38
CA GLN A 115 3.86 -14.40 -22.02
C GLN A 115 2.84 -15.49 -22.40
N HIS A 116 3.31 -16.65 -22.84
CA HIS A 116 2.45 -17.78 -23.21
C HIS A 116 1.76 -18.48 -22.01
N LYS A 117 2.20 -18.19 -20.79
CA LYS A 117 1.65 -18.77 -19.55
C LYS A 117 0.56 -17.88 -18.94
N VAL A 118 0.47 -16.63 -19.38
CA VAL A 118 -0.47 -15.64 -18.82
C VAL A 118 -1.82 -15.77 -19.52
N ALA A 119 -2.86 -16.02 -18.75
CA ALA A 119 -4.23 -16.09 -19.26
C ALA A 119 -4.72 -14.67 -19.62
N PRO A 120 -5.27 -14.46 -20.83
CA PRO A 120 -5.88 -13.20 -21.19
C PRO A 120 -7.17 -12.97 -20.39
N GLY A 121 -7.56 -11.72 -20.24
CA GLY A 121 -8.74 -11.31 -19.49
C GLY A 121 -8.39 -10.37 -18.35
N LEU A 122 -9.26 -10.29 -17.35
CA LEU A 122 -9.10 -9.42 -16.21
C LEU A 122 -7.92 -9.88 -15.34
N ALA A 123 -6.96 -9.00 -15.16
CA ALA A 123 -5.79 -9.20 -14.30
C ALA A 123 -5.76 -8.15 -13.18
N THR A 124 -5.04 -8.46 -12.10
CA THR A 124 -4.85 -7.57 -10.96
C THR A 124 -3.35 -7.35 -10.74
N LEU A 125 -2.96 -6.09 -10.58
CA LEU A 125 -1.61 -5.73 -10.19
C LEU A 125 -1.42 -5.96 -8.70
N ILE A 126 -0.32 -6.60 -8.33
CA ILE A 126 0.11 -6.84 -6.96
C ILE A 126 1.50 -6.26 -6.82
N ALA A 127 1.71 -5.37 -5.85
CA ALA A 127 3.03 -4.84 -5.61
C ALA A 127 3.29 -4.67 -4.13
N TYR A 128 4.55 -4.77 -3.74
CA TYR A 128 4.99 -4.52 -2.39
C TYR A 128 6.39 -3.96 -2.36
N ILE A 129 6.62 -3.13 -1.35
CA ILE A 129 7.86 -2.40 -1.14
C ILE A 129 8.47 -2.87 0.16
N HIS A 130 9.71 -3.34 0.11
CA HIS A 130 10.49 -3.67 1.28
C HIS A 130 11.24 -2.43 1.75
N TYR A 131 10.99 -2.04 2.98
CA TYR A 131 11.67 -0.93 3.64
C TYR A 131 12.58 -1.43 4.75
N ASP A 132 13.74 -0.80 4.87
CA ASP A 132 14.60 -0.87 6.04
C ASP A 132 14.47 0.44 6.82
N CYS A 133 13.89 0.34 8.00
CA CYS A 133 13.62 1.46 8.90
C CYS A 133 14.50 1.35 10.15
N PRO A 134 14.68 2.45 10.93
CA PRO A 134 15.44 2.39 12.17
C PRO A 134 14.95 1.34 13.16
N GLU A 135 13.64 1.09 13.22
CA GLU A 135 13.00 0.07 14.07
C GLU A 135 13.07 -1.35 13.51
N GLY A 136 13.45 -1.51 12.24
CA GLY A 136 13.55 -2.80 11.58
C GLY A 136 12.96 -2.82 10.16
N LYS A 137 12.91 -4.00 9.57
CA LYS A 137 12.39 -4.20 8.21
C LYS A 137 10.88 -4.31 8.22
N THR A 138 10.25 -3.69 7.25
CA THR A 138 8.80 -3.75 7.06
C THR A 138 8.42 -3.84 5.58
N ILE A 139 7.23 -4.33 5.31
CA ILE A 139 6.69 -4.47 3.96
C ILE A 139 5.43 -3.61 3.85
N VAL A 140 5.37 -2.80 2.80
CA VAL A 140 4.18 -2.02 2.46
C VAL A 140 3.60 -2.56 1.17
N ASN A 141 2.38 -3.07 1.24
CA ASN A 141 1.67 -3.61 0.08
C ASN A 141 0.85 -2.51 -0.60
N TYR A 142 0.65 -2.63 -1.92
CA TYR A 142 -0.44 -1.91 -2.55
C TYR A 142 -1.78 -2.44 -2.00
N PRO A 143 -2.73 -1.54 -1.68
CA PRO A 143 -4.03 -1.98 -1.23
C PRO A 143 -4.78 -2.70 -2.36
N ASP A 144 -5.58 -3.71 -2.02
CA ASP A 144 -6.49 -4.31 -2.98
C ASP A 144 -7.54 -3.28 -3.41
N HIS A 145 -7.53 -2.92 -4.68
CA HIS A 145 -8.38 -1.88 -5.23
C HIS A 145 -8.76 -2.14 -6.68
N ASP A 146 -9.97 -1.78 -7.07
CA ASP A 146 -10.47 -2.00 -8.44
C ASP A 146 -9.64 -1.29 -9.51
N ASN A 147 -9.04 -0.14 -9.19
CA ASN A 147 -8.17 0.61 -10.10
C ASN A 147 -6.82 -0.08 -10.39
N LEU A 148 -6.46 -1.12 -9.66
CA LEU A 148 -5.32 -2.00 -9.95
C LEU A 148 -5.69 -3.18 -10.85
N ARG A 149 -6.94 -3.26 -11.29
CA ARG A 149 -7.42 -4.24 -12.26
C ARG A 149 -7.32 -3.68 -13.68
N PHE A 150 -6.92 -4.51 -14.61
CA PHE A 150 -6.76 -4.16 -16.01
C PHE A 150 -6.99 -5.39 -16.88
N THR A 151 -7.17 -5.19 -18.18
CA THR A 151 -7.45 -6.28 -19.12
C THR A 151 -6.21 -6.60 -19.95
N ILE A 152 -5.79 -7.87 -19.91
CA ILE A 152 -4.80 -8.42 -20.83
C ILE A 152 -5.54 -8.93 -22.06
N ILE A 153 -5.26 -8.32 -23.21
CA ILE A 153 -5.90 -8.67 -24.47
C ILE A 153 -5.19 -9.88 -25.04
N GLY A 154 -5.96 -10.90 -25.35
CA GLY A 154 -5.47 -12.11 -26.00
C GLY A 154 -4.97 -11.84 -27.41
N GLY A 155 -3.85 -12.48 -27.74
CA GLY A 155 -3.30 -12.46 -29.11
C GLY A 155 -3.97 -13.45 -30.03
#